data_a86704b5d82d4f040a2cd69e1d1dceaa
#
_entry.id   a86704b5d82d4f040a2cd69e1d1dceaa
#
_cell.length_a   1.000
_cell.length_b   1.000
_cell.length_c   1.000
_cell.angle_alpha   90.00
_cell.angle_beta   90.00
_cell.angle_gamma   90.00
#
_symmetry.space_group_name_H-M   'P 1'
#
loop_
_entity.id
_entity.type
_entity.pdbx_description
1 polymer ?
#
loop_
_entity_poly.entity_id
_entity_poly.type
_entity_poly.pdbx_seq_one_letter_code
_entity_poly.pdbx_strand_id
1 'polypeptide(L)'
;MTSWTASDILNPITMAMMNATGDKGWFGWQTDARLEEIKVQFTQAKTDADKKKLAAAAQLRAFETATHVPVGQYNQPAAVRKNVNGLVPAGAQVYWNIKKQ
;
A
#
# COMPACT_ATOMS: atom_id res chain seq x y z
N MET A 1 4.95 -15.03 3.01
CA MET A 1 4.71 -13.75 3.71
C MET A 1 5.48 -12.65 3.00
N THR A 2 4.87 -11.51 2.73
CA THR A 2 5.50 -10.34 2.13
C THR A 2 5.36 -9.16 3.07
N SER A 3 6.29 -8.21 3.01
CA SER A 3 6.20 -6.93 3.74
C SER A 3 6.20 -5.77 2.74
N TRP A 4 5.51 -4.71 3.08
CA TRP A 4 5.35 -3.52 2.27
C TRP A 4 5.62 -2.28 3.10
N THR A 5 6.13 -1.24 2.48
CA THR A 5 6.25 0.06 3.13
C THR A 5 4.86 0.71 3.23
N ALA A 6 4.66 1.57 4.24
CA ALA A 6 3.37 2.24 4.41
C ALA A 6 2.97 3.05 3.17
N SER A 7 3.92 3.62 2.43
CA SER A 7 3.67 4.37 1.20
C SER A 7 3.01 3.55 0.09
N ASP A 8 3.33 2.24 0.02
CA ASP A 8 2.84 1.37 -1.05
C ASP A 8 1.39 0.89 -0.82
N ILE A 9 0.91 1.02 0.41
CA ILE A 9 -0.41 0.51 0.82
C ILE A 9 -1.40 1.61 1.22
N LEU A 10 -1.11 2.87 0.88
CA LEU A 10 -1.92 4.02 1.32
C LEU A 10 -3.29 4.12 0.64
N ASN A 11 -3.49 3.51 -0.51
CA ASN A 11 -4.78 3.54 -1.19
C ASN A 11 -5.01 2.27 -2.05
N PRO A 12 -6.27 2.00 -2.43
CA PRO A 12 -6.63 0.77 -3.17
C PRO A 12 -5.92 0.61 -4.53
N ILE A 13 -5.43 1.69 -5.12
CA ILE A 13 -4.80 1.65 -6.45
C ILE A 13 -3.35 1.23 -6.36
N THR A 14 -2.61 1.77 -5.38
CA THR A 14 -1.18 1.46 -5.20
C THR A 14 -0.94 0.13 -4.50
N MET A 15 -1.95 -0.39 -3.81
CA MET A 15 -1.85 -1.66 -3.09
C MET A 15 -1.92 -2.85 -4.05
N ALA A 16 -0.76 -3.37 -4.45
CA ALA A 16 -0.67 -4.45 -5.42
C ALA A 16 -1.44 -5.73 -5.02
N MET A 17 -1.53 -6.02 -3.72
CA MET A 17 -2.28 -7.15 -3.17
C MET A 17 -3.80 -7.07 -3.43
N MET A 18 -4.33 -5.89 -3.73
CA MET A 18 -5.72 -5.67 -4.12
C MET A 18 -5.93 -5.75 -5.65
N ASN A 19 -4.93 -6.19 -6.40
CA ASN A 19 -5.04 -6.38 -7.84
C ASN A 19 -5.74 -7.70 -8.13
N ALA A 20 -6.96 -7.64 -8.63
CA ALA A 20 -7.85 -8.80 -8.82
C ALA A 20 -8.09 -9.09 -10.32
N THR A 21 -7.03 -8.99 -11.13
CA THR A 21 -7.08 -9.17 -12.60
C THR A 21 -6.63 -10.55 -13.07
N GLY A 22 -6.64 -11.55 -12.20
CA GLY A 22 -6.23 -12.91 -12.51
C GLY A 22 -4.73 -13.05 -12.76
N ASP A 23 -4.35 -13.67 -13.84
CA ASP A 23 -2.96 -13.94 -14.25
C ASP A 23 -2.10 -12.69 -14.44
N LYS A 24 -2.70 -11.52 -14.60
CA LYS A 24 -2.04 -10.21 -14.68
C LYS A 24 -1.95 -9.50 -13.34
N GLY A 25 -2.50 -10.10 -12.28
CA GLY A 25 -2.52 -9.54 -10.93
C GLY A 25 -1.28 -9.92 -10.12
N TRP A 26 -1.36 -9.67 -8.81
CA TRP A 26 -0.37 -10.07 -7.83
C TRP A 26 -0.44 -11.56 -7.51
N PHE A 27 0.58 -12.09 -6.87
CA PHE A 27 0.64 -13.49 -6.44
C PHE A 27 -0.62 -13.91 -5.68
N GLY A 28 -1.15 -15.08 -6.03
CA GLY A 28 -2.48 -15.54 -5.66
C GLY A 28 -3.46 -15.47 -6.83
N TRP A 29 -3.15 -14.64 -7.85
CA TRP A 29 -3.84 -14.55 -9.15
C TRP A 29 -5.36 -14.51 -9.04
N GLN A 30 -5.85 -13.84 -8.01
CA GLN A 30 -7.27 -13.70 -7.78
C GLN A 30 -7.97 -12.93 -8.92
N THR A 31 -9.22 -13.27 -9.16
CA THR A 31 -10.07 -12.56 -10.10
C THR A 31 -11.32 -12.08 -9.36
N ASP A 32 -11.54 -10.77 -9.34
CA ASP A 32 -12.73 -10.16 -8.73
C ASP A 32 -13.11 -8.89 -9.49
N ALA A 33 -14.09 -9.03 -10.39
CA ALA A 33 -14.56 -7.91 -11.21
C ALA A 33 -15.13 -6.75 -10.35
N ARG A 34 -15.75 -7.07 -9.20
CA ARG A 34 -16.31 -6.05 -8.32
C ARG A 34 -15.23 -5.21 -7.64
N LEU A 35 -14.14 -5.83 -7.21
CA LEU A 35 -13.02 -5.11 -6.64
C LEU A 35 -12.36 -4.18 -7.67
N GLU A 36 -12.15 -4.66 -8.90
CA GLU A 36 -11.61 -3.85 -9.97
C GLU A 36 -12.55 -2.69 -10.35
N GLU A 37 -13.86 -2.90 -10.39
CA GLU A 37 -14.84 -1.82 -10.60
C GLU A 37 -14.74 -0.74 -9.51
N ILE A 38 -14.67 -1.10 -8.24
CA ILE A 38 -14.51 -0.16 -7.12
C ILE A 38 -13.22 0.65 -7.28
N LYS A 39 -12.13 0.03 -7.70
CA LYS A 39 -10.86 0.72 -7.97
C LYS A 39 -10.98 1.74 -9.10
N VAL A 40 -11.67 1.41 -10.18
CA VAL A 40 -11.96 2.34 -11.26
C VAL A 40 -12.79 3.52 -10.76
N GLN A 41 -13.87 3.26 -10.01
CA GLN A 41 -14.69 4.31 -9.40
C GLN A 41 -13.87 5.21 -8.46
N PHE A 42 -12.94 4.64 -7.69
CA PHE A 42 -12.05 5.40 -6.82
C PHE A 42 -11.16 6.39 -7.60
N THR A 43 -10.65 6.01 -8.77
CA THR A 43 -9.86 6.93 -9.62
C THR A 43 -10.69 8.06 -10.19
N GLN A 44 -11.97 7.83 -10.40
CA GLN A 44 -12.91 8.82 -10.97
C GLN A 44 -13.56 9.72 -9.90
N ALA A 45 -13.44 9.35 -8.62
CA ALA A 45 -14.06 10.09 -7.52
C ALA A 45 -13.47 11.51 -7.38
N LYS A 46 -14.34 12.52 -7.36
CA LYS A 46 -13.96 13.93 -7.30
C LYS A 46 -13.86 14.47 -5.87
N THR A 47 -14.55 13.86 -4.91
CA THR A 47 -14.58 14.32 -3.53
C THR A 47 -13.85 13.35 -2.59
N ASP A 48 -13.29 13.88 -1.51
CA ASP A 48 -12.64 13.04 -0.48
C ASP A 48 -13.66 12.13 0.24
N ALA A 49 -14.91 12.57 0.35
CA ALA A 49 -15.98 11.75 0.92
C ALA A 49 -16.24 10.51 0.07
N ASP A 50 -16.34 10.67 -1.26
CA ASP A 50 -16.52 9.56 -2.19
C ASP A 50 -15.30 8.62 -2.19
N LYS A 51 -14.09 9.18 -2.18
CA LYS A 51 -12.86 8.39 -2.09
C LYS A 51 -12.82 7.54 -0.82
N LYS A 52 -13.16 8.12 0.34
CA LYS A 52 -13.23 7.38 1.62
C LYS A 52 -14.26 6.25 1.57
N LYS A 53 -15.45 6.53 1.01
CA LYS A 53 -16.50 5.51 0.85
C LYS A 53 -16.04 4.36 -0.04
N LEU A 54 -15.42 4.67 -1.17
CA LEU A 54 -14.93 3.67 -2.11
C LEU A 54 -13.73 2.89 -1.56
N ALA A 55 -12.82 3.54 -0.82
CA ALA A 55 -11.74 2.86 -0.12
C ALA A 55 -12.26 1.87 0.92
N ALA A 56 -13.27 2.26 1.71
CA ALA A 56 -13.92 1.36 2.66
C ALA A 56 -14.60 0.17 1.96
N ALA A 57 -15.28 0.41 0.84
CA ALA A 57 -15.91 -0.65 0.05
C ALA A 57 -14.86 -1.62 -0.54
N ALA A 58 -13.74 -1.10 -1.04
CA ALA A 58 -12.63 -1.92 -1.53
C ALA A 58 -12.03 -2.78 -0.41
N GLN A 59 -11.81 -2.21 0.77
CA GLN A 59 -11.29 -2.92 1.93
C GLN A 59 -12.23 -4.04 2.39
N LEU A 60 -13.53 -3.75 2.50
CA LEU A 60 -14.52 -4.76 2.84
C LEU A 60 -14.53 -5.90 1.83
N ARG A 61 -14.52 -5.58 0.54
CA ARG A 61 -14.49 -6.59 -0.52
C ARG A 61 -13.22 -7.44 -0.46
N ALA A 62 -12.07 -6.83 -0.19
CA ALA A 62 -10.81 -7.55 -0.03
C ALA A 62 -10.85 -8.54 1.14
N PHE A 63 -11.51 -8.22 2.25
CA PHE A 63 -11.72 -9.15 3.36
C PHE A 63 -12.70 -10.28 3.01
N GLU A 64 -13.80 -9.97 2.30
CA GLU A 64 -14.77 -10.98 1.86
C GLU A 64 -14.14 -12.03 0.93
N THR A 65 -13.27 -11.60 0.03
CA THR A 65 -12.60 -12.45 -0.95
C THR A 65 -11.26 -13.01 -0.48
N ALA A 66 -10.82 -12.60 0.72
CA ALA A 66 -9.55 -13.00 1.31
C ALA A 66 -8.34 -12.81 0.37
N THR A 67 -8.29 -11.65 -0.31
CA THR A 67 -7.20 -11.31 -1.23
C THR A 67 -5.83 -11.39 -0.54
N HIS A 68 -5.79 -11.02 0.73
CA HIS A 68 -4.62 -11.10 1.60
C HIS A 68 -5.08 -11.12 3.06
N VAL A 69 -4.23 -11.61 3.93
CA VAL A 69 -4.46 -11.62 5.37
C VAL A 69 -3.42 -10.70 6.02
N PRO A 70 -3.82 -9.54 6.57
CA PRO A 70 -2.91 -8.69 7.31
C PRO A 70 -2.53 -9.37 8.64
N VAL A 71 -1.25 -9.63 8.83
CA VAL A 71 -0.73 -10.29 10.07
C VAL A 71 -0.24 -9.29 11.09
N GLY A 72 0.00 -8.05 10.71
CA GLY A 72 0.41 -7.00 11.64
C GLY A 72 1.27 -5.92 10.98
N GLN A 73 1.66 -4.97 11.81
CA GLN A 73 2.57 -3.89 11.46
C GLN A 73 3.78 -3.94 12.39
N TYR A 74 4.95 -3.69 11.85
CA TYR A 74 6.18 -3.60 12.63
C TYR A 74 6.99 -2.36 12.26
N ASN A 75 7.75 -1.85 13.21
CA ASN A 75 8.71 -0.80 12.95
C ASN A 75 10.05 -1.43 12.59
N GLN A 76 10.61 -1.05 11.46
CA GLN A 76 11.94 -1.48 11.06
C GLN A 76 12.96 -0.42 11.46
N PRO A 77 13.77 -0.64 12.50
CA PRO A 77 14.79 0.32 12.91
C PRO A 77 15.92 0.35 11.89
N ALA A 78 16.45 1.54 11.64
CA ALA A 78 17.66 1.73 10.85
C ALA A 78 18.85 2.06 11.77
N ALA A 79 19.95 1.32 11.65
CA ALA A 79 21.20 1.64 12.33
C ALA A 79 22.04 2.58 11.47
N VAL A 80 22.47 3.68 12.05
CA VAL A 80 23.27 4.70 11.37
C VAL A 80 24.57 4.91 12.16
N ARG A 81 25.71 5.02 11.47
CA ARG A 81 26.99 5.33 12.13
C ARG A 81 26.96 6.76 12.70
N LYS A 82 27.64 6.98 13.82
CA LYS A 82 27.67 8.29 14.53
C LYS A 82 28.19 9.45 13.68
N ASN A 83 29.00 9.16 12.67
CA ASN A 83 29.55 10.16 11.75
C ASN A 83 28.68 10.42 10.51
N VAL A 84 27.45 9.91 10.50
CA VAL A 84 26.47 10.15 9.43
C VAL A 84 25.35 11.00 9.97
N ASN A 85 25.13 12.17 9.36
CA ASN A 85 24.13 13.15 9.74
C ASN A 85 23.17 13.44 8.59
N GLY A 86 22.01 14.05 8.89
CA GLY A 86 21.04 14.50 7.90
C GLY A 86 20.08 13.43 7.45
N LEU A 87 19.95 12.32 8.20
CA LEU A 87 18.91 11.33 7.93
C LEU A 87 17.52 11.96 8.11
N VAL A 88 16.68 11.85 7.08
CA VAL A 88 15.30 12.33 7.11
C VAL A 88 14.39 11.20 7.58
N PRO A 89 13.69 11.34 8.73
CA PRO A 89 12.71 10.36 9.17
C PRO A 89 11.50 10.42 8.22
N ALA A 90 11.30 9.33 7.47
CA ALA A 90 10.21 9.19 6.49
C ALA A 90 9.72 7.74 6.44
N GLY A 91 8.56 7.52 5.86
CA GLY A 91 8.00 6.18 5.66
C GLY A 91 8.79 5.30 4.69
N ALA A 92 9.67 5.92 3.88
CA ALA A 92 10.66 5.25 3.05
C ALA A 92 12.05 5.85 3.33
N GLN A 93 13.11 5.11 3.05
CA GLN A 93 14.48 5.60 3.27
C GLN A 93 14.82 6.70 2.25
N VAL A 94 15.20 7.86 2.77
CA VAL A 94 15.56 9.05 1.98
C VAL A 94 17.03 9.40 2.25
N TYR A 95 17.86 9.40 1.21
CA TYR A 95 19.31 9.52 1.33
C TYR A 95 19.90 10.85 0.84
N TRP A 96 19.15 11.70 0.17
CA TRP A 96 19.69 12.91 -0.49
C TRP A 96 20.19 14.00 0.45
N ASN A 97 19.88 13.92 1.75
CA ASN A 97 20.37 14.90 2.75
C ASN A 97 21.49 14.34 3.64
N ILE A 98 22.00 13.15 3.33
CA ILE A 98 23.01 12.49 4.15
C ILE A 98 24.40 13.10 3.91
N LYS A 99 25.07 13.45 5.03
CA LYS A 99 26.46 13.92 5.05
C LYS A 99 27.28 13.04 5.97
N LYS A 100 28.46 12.66 5.50
CA LYS A 100 29.48 11.97 6.30
C LYS A 100 30.47 13.02 6.82
N GLN A 101 30.69 13.03 8.12
CA GLN A 101 31.75 13.81 8.79
C GLN A 101 32.99 12.96 8.96
#